data_033c34926f8d66ed7ad0f5a649e02811
#
_entry.id   033c34926f8d66ed7ad0f5a649e02811
#
_cell.length_a   1.000
_cell.length_b   1.000
_cell.length_c   1.000
_cell.angle_alpha   90.00
_cell.angle_beta   90.00
_cell.angle_gamma   90.00
#
_symmetry.space_group_name_H-M   'P 1'
#
loop_
_entity.id
_entity.type
_entity.pdbx_description
1 polymer ?
#
loop_
_entity_poly.entity_id
_entity_poly.type
_entity_poly.pdbx_seq_one_letter_code
_entity_poly.pdbx_strand_id
1 'polypeptide(L)'
;EMQRSLVGSEMCIRDRSEKKIKKDPTGGILLSDLNWVENPDILARVGERPDKPLTIGFAAETAEGASLTAFAREKCFRKHAAFIVANDARQALESKANCIQLVSLTSAIPFGPADKFACAQFILTEAAKQLSGNAGGTAAPSEK
;
A
#
# COMPACT_ATOMS: atom_id res chain seq x y z
N GLU A 1 7.36 -16.86 -15.64
CA GLU A 1 7.22 -17.84 -14.54
C GLU A 1 7.55 -17.27 -13.14
N MET A 2 7.73 -15.97 -13.01
CA MET A 2 8.10 -15.33 -11.75
C MET A 2 7.04 -14.35 -11.20
N GLN A 3 5.79 -14.43 -11.66
CA GLN A 3 4.74 -13.49 -11.24
C GLN A 3 3.72 -14.05 -10.24
N ARG A 4 3.96 -15.23 -9.70
CA ARG A 4 3.02 -15.85 -8.74
C ARG A 4 3.22 -15.48 -7.28
N SER A 5 4.25 -14.70 -6.93
CA SER A 5 4.64 -14.54 -5.55
C SER A 5 4.26 -13.22 -4.89
N LEU A 6 3.72 -12.24 -5.62
CA LEU A 6 3.54 -10.89 -5.08
C LEU A 6 2.11 -10.56 -4.64
N VAL A 7 1.11 -11.31 -5.06
CA VAL A 7 -0.27 -11.07 -4.64
C VAL A 7 -0.61 -12.05 -3.52
N GLY A 8 -0.75 -11.54 -2.32
CA GLY A 8 -1.14 -12.32 -1.13
C GLY A 8 0.00 -12.76 -0.21
N SER A 9 1.26 -12.73 -0.63
CA SER A 9 2.39 -13.10 0.23
C SER A 9 2.73 -12.05 1.28
N GLU A 10 2.22 -10.84 1.12
CA GLU A 10 2.49 -9.74 2.05
C GLU A 10 1.59 -9.76 3.29
N MET A 11 0.41 -10.40 3.21
CA MET A 11 -0.52 -10.47 4.32
C MET A 11 -0.35 -11.70 5.20
N CYS A 12 0.13 -12.81 4.65
CA CYS A 12 0.32 -14.06 5.38
C CYS A 12 1.63 -14.72 4.99
N ILE A 13 2.31 -15.30 5.99
CA ILE A 13 3.44 -16.21 5.78
C ILE A 13 3.10 -17.57 6.35
N ARG A 14 3.78 -18.61 5.84
CA ARG A 14 3.77 -19.91 6.47
C ARG A 14 4.60 -19.86 7.74
N ASP A 15 4.04 -20.31 8.86
CA ASP A 15 4.77 -20.46 10.10
C ASP A 15 5.92 -21.49 9.95
N ARG A 16 6.97 -21.36 10.77
CA ARG A 16 8.09 -22.30 10.78
C ARG A 16 7.60 -23.62 11.35
N SER A 17 7.77 -24.69 10.58
CA SER A 17 7.54 -26.03 11.05
C SER A 17 8.85 -26.64 11.55
N GLU A 18 8.87 -27.21 12.76
CA GLU A 18 10.01 -27.95 13.27
C GLU A 18 10.22 -29.28 12.53
N LYS A 19 9.17 -29.76 11.86
CA LYS A 19 9.21 -31.00 11.09
C LYS A 19 9.19 -30.71 9.59
N LYS A 20 9.96 -31.48 8.84
CA LYS A 20 9.94 -31.44 7.37
C LYS A 20 8.54 -31.78 6.85
N ILE A 21 7.94 -30.85 6.12
CA ILE A 21 6.67 -31.08 5.44
C ILE A 21 6.92 -32.05 4.28
N LYS A 22 6.23 -33.18 4.30
CA LYS A 22 6.32 -34.19 3.25
C LYS A 22 5.45 -33.80 2.07
N LYS A 23 5.92 -34.08 0.86
CA LYS A 23 5.10 -33.98 -0.35
C LYS A 23 4.10 -35.15 -0.35
N ASP A 24 2.91 -34.92 -0.89
CA ASP A 24 1.97 -36.01 -1.14
C ASP A 24 2.51 -36.98 -2.22
N PRO A 25 1.87 -38.13 -2.43
CA PRO A 25 2.30 -39.11 -3.45
C PRO A 25 2.31 -38.56 -4.87
N THR A 26 1.60 -37.45 -5.14
CA THR A 26 1.58 -36.77 -6.44
C THR A 26 2.66 -35.65 -6.55
N GLY A 27 3.45 -35.44 -5.48
CA GLY A 27 4.55 -34.48 -5.42
C GLY A 27 4.14 -33.06 -4.98
N GLY A 28 2.87 -32.87 -4.62
CA GLY A 28 2.33 -31.61 -4.11
C GLY A 28 2.49 -31.45 -2.60
N ILE A 29 2.24 -30.24 -2.11
CA ILE A 29 2.03 -29.93 -0.70
C ILE A 29 0.56 -29.51 -0.58
N LEU A 30 -0.19 -30.19 0.30
CA LEU A 30 -1.56 -29.76 0.57
C LEU A 30 -1.51 -28.43 1.33
N LEU A 31 -2.23 -27.44 0.85
CA LEU A 31 -2.32 -26.13 1.50
C LEU A 31 -2.90 -26.21 2.92
N SER A 32 -3.74 -27.23 3.16
CA SER A 32 -4.28 -27.55 4.49
C SER A 32 -3.22 -27.95 5.53
N ASP A 33 -2.05 -28.44 5.06
CA ASP A 33 -0.95 -28.86 5.96
C ASP A 33 -0.08 -27.67 6.38
N LEU A 34 -0.40 -26.47 5.89
CA LEU A 34 0.31 -25.23 6.22
C LEU A 34 -0.47 -24.47 7.30
N ASN A 35 0.20 -24.16 8.38
CA ASN A 35 -0.31 -23.20 9.35
C ASN A 35 -0.01 -21.78 8.84
N TRP A 36 -1.05 -21.05 8.45
CA TRP A 36 -0.94 -19.68 7.97
C TRP A 36 -1.08 -18.72 9.14
N VAL A 37 -0.11 -17.83 9.28
CA VAL A 37 -0.16 -16.73 10.24
C VAL A 37 -0.16 -15.40 9.51
N GLU A 38 -0.94 -14.45 10.02
CA GLU A 38 -1.01 -13.11 9.45
C GLU A 38 0.28 -12.34 9.71
N ASN A 39 0.82 -11.71 8.67
CA ASN A 39 1.97 -10.82 8.82
C ASN A 39 1.58 -9.55 9.56
N PRO A 40 2.49 -9.00 10.40
CA PRO A 40 2.28 -7.67 10.96
C PRO A 40 2.10 -6.62 9.86
N ASP A 41 1.08 -5.80 9.96
CA ASP A 41 0.87 -4.66 9.06
C ASP A 41 1.88 -3.55 9.38
N ILE A 42 2.99 -3.53 8.64
CA ILE A 42 4.10 -2.61 8.88
C ILE A 42 3.66 -1.16 8.67
N LEU A 43 2.85 -0.89 7.62
CA LEU A 43 2.38 0.46 7.32
C LEU A 43 1.48 1.00 8.44
N ALA A 44 0.56 0.18 8.95
CA ALA A 44 -0.28 0.53 10.08
C ALA A 44 0.55 0.82 11.33
N ARG A 45 1.49 -0.07 11.69
CA ARG A 45 2.36 0.11 12.85
C ARG A 45 3.23 1.38 12.78
N VAL A 46 3.76 1.71 11.59
CA VAL A 46 4.49 2.97 11.39
C VAL A 46 3.55 4.17 11.50
N GLY A 47 2.34 4.05 10.93
CA GLY A 47 1.32 5.10 10.98
C GLY A 47 0.82 5.44 12.39
N GLU A 48 0.87 4.49 13.34
CA GLU A 48 0.46 4.68 14.73
C GLU A 48 1.51 5.38 15.61
N ARG A 49 2.75 5.49 15.13
CA ARG A 49 3.82 6.11 15.93
C ARG A 49 3.58 7.62 16.11
N PRO A 50 3.87 8.18 17.31
CA PRO A 50 3.79 9.62 17.53
C PRO A 50 4.76 10.43 16.65
N ASP A 51 5.94 9.85 16.37
CA ASP A 51 7.03 10.42 15.56
C ASP A 51 7.02 9.87 14.12
N LYS A 52 5.85 9.47 13.62
CA LYS A 52 5.75 8.82 12.31
C LYS A 52 6.26 9.71 11.18
N PRO A 53 6.99 9.13 10.22
CA PRO A 53 7.29 9.81 8.97
C PRO A 53 6.02 9.99 8.13
N LEU A 54 6.08 10.82 7.08
CA LEU A 54 5.04 10.80 6.07
C LEU A 54 5.03 9.43 5.37
N THR A 55 3.91 8.73 5.49
CA THR A 55 3.76 7.36 4.97
C THR A 55 2.88 7.34 3.73
N ILE A 56 3.32 6.60 2.72
CA ILE A 56 2.59 6.39 1.48
C ILE A 56 2.44 4.89 1.26
N GLY A 57 1.20 4.43 1.18
CA GLY A 57 0.88 3.05 0.85
C GLY A 57 0.50 2.88 -0.61
N PHE A 58 0.61 1.65 -1.12
CA PHE A 58 0.15 1.27 -2.45
C PHE A 58 -1.00 0.28 -2.35
N ALA A 59 -2.00 0.44 -3.21
CA ALA A 59 -3.15 -0.45 -3.29
C ALA A 59 -3.46 -0.76 -4.76
N ALA A 60 -3.16 -1.98 -5.18
CA ALA A 60 -3.61 -2.52 -6.45
C ALA A 60 -4.94 -3.26 -6.23
N GLU A 61 -6.01 -2.74 -6.79
CA GLU A 61 -7.36 -3.27 -6.60
C GLU A 61 -7.98 -3.62 -7.96
N THR A 62 -8.97 -4.48 -7.94
CA THR A 62 -9.78 -4.79 -9.14
C THR A 62 -11.01 -3.89 -9.26
N ALA A 63 -11.12 -2.87 -8.42
CA ALA A 63 -12.19 -1.88 -8.43
C ALA A 63 -11.81 -0.65 -9.26
N GLU A 64 -12.82 0.07 -9.73
CA GLU A 64 -12.65 1.25 -10.56
C GLU A 64 -13.39 2.48 -9.99
N GLY A 65 -12.97 3.66 -10.43
CA GLY A 65 -13.68 4.92 -10.16
C GLY A 65 -13.90 5.20 -8.68
N ALA A 66 -15.14 5.47 -8.31
CA ALA A 66 -15.52 5.84 -6.94
C ALA A 66 -15.27 4.72 -5.93
N SER A 67 -15.42 3.45 -6.33
CA SER A 67 -15.14 2.30 -5.46
C SER A 67 -13.66 2.19 -5.14
N LEU A 68 -12.77 2.39 -6.11
CA LEU A 68 -11.32 2.41 -5.90
C LEU A 68 -10.91 3.51 -4.92
N THR A 69 -11.48 4.71 -5.09
CA THR A 69 -11.25 5.84 -4.17
C THR A 69 -11.71 5.53 -2.75
N ALA A 70 -12.88 4.92 -2.60
CA ALA A 70 -13.43 4.56 -1.30
C ALA A 70 -12.55 3.53 -0.57
N PHE A 71 -12.12 2.47 -1.25
CA PHE A 71 -11.18 1.48 -0.69
C PHE A 71 -9.84 2.11 -0.29
N ALA A 72 -9.29 2.99 -1.13
CA ALA A 72 -8.05 3.66 -0.82
C ALA A 72 -8.18 4.57 0.41
N ARG A 73 -9.30 5.29 0.53
CA ARG A 73 -9.57 6.16 1.69
C ARG A 73 -9.75 5.37 2.98
N GLU A 74 -10.43 4.23 2.93
CA GLU A 74 -10.54 3.31 4.06
C GLU A 74 -9.15 2.82 4.50
N LYS A 75 -8.29 2.47 3.55
CA LYS A 75 -6.90 2.07 3.84
C LYS A 75 -6.09 3.21 4.43
N CYS A 76 -6.24 4.46 3.95
CA CYS A 76 -5.63 5.64 4.57
C CYS A 76 -6.00 5.75 6.06
N PHE A 77 -7.28 5.65 6.35
CA PHE A 77 -7.79 5.73 7.72
C PHE A 77 -7.25 4.61 8.59
N ARG A 78 -7.42 3.35 8.17
CA ARG A 78 -7.03 2.17 8.94
C ARG A 78 -5.53 2.07 9.19
N LYS A 79 -4.71 2.54 8.25
CA LYS A 79 -3.24 2.48 8.33
C LYS A 79 -2.59 3.79 8.80
N HIS A 80 -3.40 4.78 9.12
CA HIS A 80 -2.92 6.12 9.49
C HIS A 80 -1.90 6.69 8.49
N ALA A 81 -2.06 6.33 7.21
CA ALA A 81 -1.17 6.77 6.14
C ALA A 81 -1.54 8.18 5.66
N ALA A 82 -0.54 8.95 5.23
CA ALA A 82 -0.76 10.25 4.63
C ALA A 82 -1.45 10.11 3.27
N PHE A 83 -1.00 9.14 2.48
CA PHE A 83 -1.55 8.83 1.17
C PHE A 83 -1.63 7.33 0.93
N ILE A 84 -2.60 6.94 0.12
CA ILE A 84 -2.63 5.65 -0.59
C ILE A 84 -2.61 5.94 -2.09
N VAL A 85 -1.64 5.35 -2.79
CA VAL A 85 -1.61 5.31 -4.25
C VAL A 85 -2.42 4.11 -4.69
N ALA A 86 -3.57 4.37 -5.29
CA ALA A 86 -4.46 3.32 -5.78
C ALA A 86 -4.40 3.22 -7.30
N ASN A 87 -4.39 2.01 -7.83
CA ASN A 87 -4.48 1.72 -9.25
C ASN A 87 -5.34 0.50 -9.51
N ASP A 88 -5.94 0.43 -10.70
CA ASP A 88 -6.59 -0.79 -11.17
C ASP A 88 -5.51 -1.80 -11.60
N ALA A 89 -5.46 -2.93 -10.89
CA ALA A 89 -4.48 -3.98 -11.14
C ALA A 89 -4.59 -4.58 -12.55
N ARG A 90 -5.78 -4.62 -13.14
CA ARG A 90 -6.02 -5.13 -14.49
C ARG A 90 -5.37 -4.24 -15.53
N GLN A 91 -5.59 -2.92 -15.44
CA GLN A 91 -4.99 -1.95 -16.36
C GLN A 91 -3.48 -1.85 -16.19
N ALA A 92 -2.98 -1.95 -14.97
CA ALA A 92 -1.54 -1.86 -14.69
C ALA A 92 -0.73 -3.04 -15.25
N LEU A 93 -1.33 -4.22 -15.40
CA LEU A 93 -0.68 -5.42 -15.95
C LEU A 93 -0.65 -5.44 -17.48
N GLU A 94 -1.64 -4.84 -18.13
CA GLU A 94 -1.82 -4.90 -19.58
C GLU A 94 -1.21 -3.70 -20.32
N SER A 95 -0.90 -2.61 -19.63
CA SER A 95 -0.47 -1.36 -20.25
C SER A 95 0.93 -0.92 -19.81
N LYS A 96 1.66 -0.30 -20.74
CA LYS A 96 2.90 0.44 -20.44
C LYS A 96 2.63 1.75 -19.69
N ALA A 97 1.40 2.27 -19.78
CA ALA A 97 0.96 3.47 -19.11
C ALA A 97 0.11 3.12 -17.88
N ASN A 98 0.33 3.81 -16.79
CA ASN A 98 -0.43 3.65 -15.55
C ASN A 98 -1.37 4.84 -15.32
N CYS A 99 -2.56 4.53 -14.84
CA CYS A 99 -3.48 5.49 -14.23
C CYS A 99 -3.50 5.23 -12.73
N ILE A 100 -3.20 6.23 -11.94
CA ILE A 100 -3.18 6.14 -10.49
C ILE A 100 -4.12 7.18 -9.87
N GLN A 101 -4.55 6.93 -8.64
CA GLN A 101 -5.20 7.92 -7.79
C GLN A 101 -4.39 8.07 -6.53
N LEU A 102 -3.94 9.29 -6.23
CA LEU A 102 -3.31 9.61 -4.95
C LEU A 102 -4.40 10.05 -3.98
N VAL A 103 -4.72 9.20 -3.03
CA VAL A 103 -5.85 9.35 -2.11
C VAL A 103 -5.35 9.66 -0.71
N SER A 104 -5.88 10.73 -0.11
CA SER A 104 -5.76 11.05 1.31
C SER A 104 -7.12 10.90 1.99
N LEU A 105 -7.20 11.24 3.28
CA LEU A 105 -8.48 11.26 3.99
C LEU A 105 -9.47 12.30 3.41
N THR A 106 -8.95 13.41 2.88
CA THR A 106 -9.76 14.55 2.43
C THR A 106 -9.78 14.75 0.92
N SER A 107 -8.82 14.19 0.19
CA SER A 107 -8.66 14.40 -1.24
C SER A 107 -8.44 13.12 -2.02
N ALA A 108 -8.71 13.15 -3.32
CA ALA A 108 -8.34 12.12 -4.27
C ALA A 108 -7.94 12.79 -5.57
N ILE A 109 -6.70 12.62 -5.97
CA ILE A 109 -6.10 13.28 -7.14
C ILE A 109 -5.78 12.20 -8.17
N PRO A 110 -6.51 12.14 -9.29
CA PRO A 110 -6.19 11.22 -10.37
C PRO A 110 -4.96 11.73 -11.14
N PHE A 111 -4.13 10.79 -11.61
CA PHE A 111 -2.98 11.09 -12.45
C PHE A 111 -2.75 9.96 -13.46
N GLY A 112 -2.45 10.33 -14.69
CA GLY A 112 -2.22 9.42 -15.81
C GLY A 112 -3.29 9.56 -16.90
N PRO A 113 -3.17 8.81 -18.01
CA PRO A 113 -2.16 7.76 -18.24
C PRO A 113 -0.74 8.32 -18.37
N ALA A 114 0.21 7.72 -17.67
CA ALA A 114 1.60 8.12 -17.66
C ALA A 114 2.53 6.92 -17.42
N ASP A 115 3.81 7.05 -17.72
CA ASP A 115 4.78 6.03 -17.38
C ASP A 115 5.05 5.97 -15.86
N LYS A 116 5.72 4.93 -15.41
CA LYS A 116 6.00 4.70 -13.99
C LYS A 116 6.86 5.81 -13.37
N PHE A 117 7.77 6.39 -14.16
CA PHE A 117 8.65 7.46 -13.68
C PHE A 117 7.86 8.75 -13.45
N ALA A 118 7.01 9.14 -14.39
CA ALA A 118 6.13 10.29 -14.24
C ALA A 118 5.15 10.11 -13.06
N CYS A 119 4.60 8.91 -12.87
CA CYS A 119 3.78 8.60 -11.71
C CYS A 119 4.57 8.78 -10.39
N ALA A 120 5.81 8.30 -10.34
CA ALA A 120 6.66 8.45 -9.16
C ALA A 120 6.99 9.92 -8.87
N GLN A 121 7.33 10.71 -9.90
CA GLN A 121 7.57 12.15 -9.75
C GLN A 121 6.33 12.88 -9.21
N PHE A 122 5.16 12.55 -9.73
CA PHE A 122 3.90 13.13 -9.25
C PHE A 122 3.68 12.81 -7.77
N ILE A 123 3.80 11.54 -7.36
CA ILE A 123 3.63 11.11 -5.96
C ILE A 123 4.58 11.87 -5.04
N LEU A 124 5.86 11.95 -5.39
CA LEU A 124 6.87 12.64 -4.59
C LEU A 124 6.63 14.16 -4.53
N THR A 125 6.15 14.75 -5.60
CA THR A 125 5.79 16.18 -5.63
C THR A 125 4.65 16.48 -4.66
N GLU A 126 3.60 15.69 -4.67
CA GLU A 126 2.47 15.87 -3.74
C GLU A 126 2.87 15.60 -2.29
N ALA A 127 3.72 14.60 -2.05
CA ALA A 127 4.29 14.33 -0.72
C ALA A 127 5.13 15.50 -0.21
N ALA A 128 5.97 16.11 -1.06
CA ALA A 128 6.78 17.27 -0.71
C ALA A 128 5.92 18.50 -0.36
N LYS A 129 4.84 18.72 -1.09
CA LYS A 129 3.88 19.80 -0.78
C LYS A 129 3.27 19.62 0.62
N GLN A 130 2.89 18.40 0.98
CA GLN A 130 2.32 18.11 2.30
C GLN A 130 3.35 18.33 3.42
N LEU A 131 4.60 17.94 3.22
CA LEU A 131 5.68 18.18 4.19
C LEU A 131 5.94 19.67 4.37
N SER A 132 5.98 20.45 3.29
CA SER A 132 6.18 21.89 3.34
C SER A 132 5.01 22.64 3.99
N GLY A 133 3.78 22.20 3.76
CA GLY A 133 2.58 22.77 4.39
C GLY A 133 2.52 22.54 5.90
N ASN A 134 3.04 21.42 6.39
CA ASN A 134 3.12 21.11 7.82
C ASN A 134 4.26 21.85 8.55
N ALA A 135 5.30 22.29 7.83
CA ALA A 135 6.41 23.04 8.41
C ALA A 135 6.04 24.49 8.80
N GLY A 136 4.93 25.03 8.30
CA GLY A 136 4.45 26.38 8.61
C GLY A 136 3.62 26.51 9.90
N GLY A 137 3.35 25.42 10.62
CA GLY A 137 2.39 25.39 11.75
C GLY A 137 2.99 25.35 13.15
N THR A 138 4.29 25.37 13.35
CA THR A 138 4.91 25.45 14.68
C THR A 138 5.35 26.88 15.02
N ALA A 139 4.38 27.78 15.21
CA ALA A 139 4.63 28.99 15.99
C ALA A 139 4.57 28.59 17.47
N ALA A 140 5.71 28.75 18.14
CA ALA A 140 5.84 28.54 19.57
C ALA A 140 4.88 29.46 20.37
N PRO A 141 4.33 29.00 21.50
CA PRO A 141 3.67 29.93 22.42
C PRO A 141 4.70 30.84 23.05
N SER A 142 4.53 32.16 22.86
CA SER A 142 5.29 33.16 23.59
C SER A 142 4.92 33.08 25.08
N GLU A 143 5.90 32.82 25.90
CA GLU A 143 5.81 33.06 27.35
C GLU A 143 5.51 34.53 27.66
N LYS A 144 4.53 34.71 28.52
CA LYS A 144 4.46 35.82 29.46
C LYS A 144 3.97 35.29 30.80
#